data_7d864868bb17d5359955a68245a0fb2a
#
_entry.id   7d864868bb17d5359955a68245a0fb2a
#
_cell.length_a   1.000
_cell.length_b   1.000
_cell.length_c   1.000
_cell.angle_alpha   90.00
_cell.angle_beta   90.00
_cell.angle_gamma   90.00
#
_symmetry.space_group_name_H-M   'P 1'
#
loop_
_entity.id
_entity.type
_entity.pdbx_description
1 polymer ?
#
loop_
_entity_poly.entity_id
_entity_poly.type
_entity_poly.pdbx_seq_one_letter_code
_entity_poly.pdbx_strand_id
1 'polypeptide(L)' 'MTRELLQEANGLNHAIIEIEEQIRRAEEIRQSNRSLRINTSTTVTVTIDDAKLIADITNMVIARLNQVKEDMYNRLLAL' A
#
# COMPACT_ATOMS: atom_id res chain seq x y z
N MET A 1 19.06 9.67 -21.30
CA MET A 1 17.87 10.03 -20.53
C MET A 1 17.94 11.51 -20.17
N THR A 2 16.87 12.25 -20.37
CA THR A 2 16.81 13.66 -19.99
C THR A 2 16.73 13.81 -18.47
N ARG A 3 17.03 15.01 -17.98
CA ARG A 3 16.94 15.30 -16.54
C ARG A 3 15.52 15.11 -16.02
N GLU A 4 14.51 15.51 -16.81
CA GLU A 4 13.11 15.37 -16.45
C GLU A 4 12.69 13.90 -16.36
N LEU A 5 13.12 13.06 -17.31
CA LEU A 5 12.86 11.62 -17.28
C LEU A 5 13.53 10.96 -16.09
N LEU A 6 14.75 11.39 -15.74
CA LEU A 6 15.44 10.87 -14.56
C LEU A 6 14.69 11.21 -13.27
N GLN A 7 14.20 12.45 -13.15
CA GLN A 7 13.41 12.86 -11.99
C GLN A 7 12.11 12.06 -11.89
N GLU A 8 11.44 11.82 -13.02
CA GLU A 8 10.23 11.02 -13.06
C GLU A 8 10.51 9.56 -12.64
N ALA A 9 11.58 8.97 -13.16
CA ALA A 9 12.00 7.61 -12.79
C ALA A 9 12.31 7.51 -11.30
N ASN A 10 13.01 8.48 -10.72
CA ASN A 10 13.33 8.51 -9.30
C ASN A 10 12.07 8.65 -8.45
N GLY A 11 11.11 9.48 -8.88
CA GLY A 11 9.81 9.62 -8.20
C GLY A 11 9.01 8.33 -8.21
N LEU A 12 8.96 7.62 -9.34
CA LEU A 12 8.28 6.33 -9.44
C LEU A 12 8.94 5.26 -8.59
N ASN A 13 10.28 5.19 -8.58
CA ASN A 13 11.00 4.25 -7.72
C ASN A 13 10.73 4.51 -6.24
N HIS A 14 10.71 5.75 -5.82
CA HIS A 14 10.41 6.12 -4.44
C HIS A 14 8.99 5.71 -4.05
N ALA A 15 8.02 5.97 -4.92
CA ALA A 15 6.62 5.60 -4.71
C ALA A 15 6.45 4.07 -4.63
N ILE A 16 7.16 3.31 -5.47
CA ILE A 16 7.14 1.85 -5.43
C ILE A 16 7.67 1.33 -4.09
N ILE A 17 8.77 1.88 -3.59
CA ILE A 17 9.34 1.48 -2.30
C ILE A 17 8.35 1.76 -1.16
N GLU A 18 7.68 2.90 -1.18
CA GLU A 18 6.65 3.23 -0.18
C GLU A 18 5.48 2.25 -0.23
N ILE A 19 5.03 1.87 -1.42
CA ILE A 19 3.94 0.91 -1.59
C ILE A 19 4.36 -0.47 -1.08
N GLU A 20 5.57 -0.92 -1.37
CA GLU A 20 6.08 -2.20 -0.87
C GLU A 20 6.12 -2.22 0.66
N GLU A 21 6.49 -1.11 1.29
CA GLU A 21 6.47 -0.98 2.75
C GLU A 21 5.04 -1.05 3.31
N GLN A 22 4.07 -0.42 2.64
CA GLN A 22 2.67 -0.51 3.04
C GLN A 22 2.12 -1.93 2.91
N ILE A 23 2.49 -2.65 1.85
CA ILE A 23 2.11 -4.06 1.67
C ILE A 23 2.66 -4.89 2.82
N ARG A 24 3.92 -4.70 3.19
CA ARG A 24 4.55 -5.41 4.29
C ARG A 24 3.81 -5.17 5.61
N ARG A 25 3.43 -3.93 5.88
CA ARG A 25 2.66 -3.57 7.08
C ARG A 25 1.27 -4.20 7.07
N ALA A 26 0.61 -4.25 5.92
CA ALA A 26 -0.69 -4.89 5.79
C ALA A 26 -0.59 -6.41 6.04
N GLU A 27 0.48 -7.05 5.56
CA GLU A 27 0.74 -8.46 5.84
C GLU A 27 0.98 -8.71 7.33
N GLU A 28 1.68 -7.82 8.02
CA GLU A 28 1.87 -7.90 9.46
C GLU A 28 0.54 -7.82 10.22
N ILE A 29 -0.35 -6.92 9.81
CA ILE A 29 -1.68 -6.80 10.41
C ILE A 29 -2.46 -8.11 10.20
N ARG A 30 -2.41 -8.68 9.01
CA ARG A 30 -3.11 -9.93 8.70
C ARG A 30 -2.62 -11.10 9.55
N GLN A 31 -1.32 -11.15 9.84
CA GLN A 31 -0.69 -12.23 10.61
C GLN A 31 -0.79 -12.03 12.12
N SER A 32 -1.06 -10.80 12.57
CA SER A 32 -1.19 -10.51 13.99
C SER A 32 -2.62 -10.74 14.47
N ASN A 33 -2.79 -11.12 15.73
CA ASN A 33 -4.12 -11.26 16.36
C ASN A 33 -4.56 -9.94 17.00
N ARG A 34 -4.19 -8.81 16.39
CA ARG A 34 -4.51 -7.48 16.91
C ARG A 34 -5.71 -6.90 16.20
N SER A 35 -6.39 -5.97 16.88
CA SER A 35 -7.49 -5.22 16.30
C SER A 35 -7.00 -4.32 15.17
N LEU A 36 -7.83 -4.15 14.16
CA LEU A 36 -7.60 -3.19 13.09
C LEU A 36 -8.31 -1.88 13.43
N ARG A 37 -7.61 -0.76 13.33
CA ARG A 37 -8.18 0.57 13.48
C ARG A 37 -8.23 1.29 12.16
N ILE A 38 -9.37 1.89 11.88
CA ILE A 38 -9.55 2.78 10.75
C ILE A 38 -9.83 4.17 11.30
N ASN A 39 -8.90 5.10 11.01
CA ASN A 39 -9.01 6.48 11.45
C ASN A 39 -9.21 7.39 10.24
N THR A 40 -10.07 8.39 10.41
CA THR A 40 -10.10 9.52 9.48
C THR A 40 -9.17 10.61 9.99
N SER A 41 -8.97 11.66 9.21
CA SER A 41 -8.21 12.84 9.63
C SER A 41 -8.91 13.62 10.75
N THR A 42 -10.13 13.25 11.10
CA THR A 42 -10.90 13.77 12.22
C THR A 42 -10.88 12.77 13.38
N THR A 43 -11.71 12.97 14.38
CA THR A 43 -11.75 12.14 15.59
C THR A 43 -12.51 10.82 15.43
N VAL A 44 -12.99 10.50 14.23
CA VAL A 44 -13.76 9.28 14.00
C VAL A 44 -12.83 8.08 13.85
N THR A 45 -13.02 7.09 14.72
CA THR A 45 -12.23 5.86 14.73
C THR A 45 -13.18 4.67 14.75
N VAL A 46 -12.91 3.69 13.89
CA VAL A 46 -13.60 2.40 13.89
C VAL A 46 -12.57 1.32 14.26
N THR A 47 -12.91 0.51 15.26
CA THR A 47 -12.06 -0.61 15.69
C THR A 47 -12.73 -1.92 15.27
N ILE A 48 -11.98 -2.78 14.59
CA ILE A 48 -12.45 -4.06 14.09
C ILE A 48 -11.70 -5.17 14.80
N ASP A 49 -12.43 -6.05 15.51
CA ASP A 49 -11.85 -7.17 16.26
C ASP A 49 -12.11 -8.52 15.60
N ASP A 50 -12.98 -8.58 14.59
CA ASP A 50 -13.30 -9.82 13.87
C ASP A 50 -12.10 -10.22 12.99
N ALA A 51 -11.48 -11.35 13.33
CA ALA A 51 -10.29 -11.84 12.64
C ALA A 51 -10.53 -12.11 11.15
N LYS A 52 -11.71 -12.64 10.80
CA LYS A 52 -12.05 -12.90 9.40
C LYS A 52 -12.22 -11.61 8.62
N LEU A 53 -12.88 -10.62 9.21
CA LEU A 53 -13.08 -9.33 8.57
C LEU A 53 -11.74 -8.59 8.41
N ILE A 54 -10.86 -8.65 9.41
CA ILE A 54 -9.53 -8.08 9.32
C ILE A 54 -8.75 -8.71 8.16
N ALA A 55 -8.79 -10.05 8.04
CA ALA A 55 -8.12 -10.76 6.95
C ALA A 55 -8.69 -10.34 5.59
N ASP A 56 -10.00 -10.24 5.46
CA ASP A 56 -10.65 -9.83 4.21
C ASP A 56 -10.26 -8.40 3.82
N ILE A 57 -10.29 -7.47 4.77
CA ILE A 57 -9.91 -6.07 4.52
C ILE A 57 -8.43 -5.97 4.14
N THR A 58 -7.53 -6.63 4.87
CA THR A 58 -6.11 -6.58 4.58
C THR A 58 -5.77 -7.24 3.24
N ASN A 59 -6.46 -8.33 2.87
CA ASN A 59 -6.30 -8.94 1.56
C ASN A 59 -6.73 -7.99 0.43
N MET A 60 -7.82 -7.26 0.61
CA MET A 60 -8.26 -6.24 -0.35
C MET A 60 -7.25 -5.12 -0.49
N VAL A 61 -6.71 -4.63 0.62
CA VAL A 61 -5.68 -3.58 0.63
C VAL A 61 -4.42 -4.07 -0.09
N ILE A 62 -3.96 -5.27 0.21
CA ILE A 62 -2.76 -5.85 -0.41
C ILE A 62 -2.97 -6.01 -1.92
N ALA A 63 -4.13 -6.53 -2.34
CA ALA A 63 -4.43 -6.69 -3.76
C ALA A 63 -4.43 -5.35 -4.50
N ARG A 64 -5.01 -4.32 -3.90
CA ARG A 64 -5.06 -2.98 -4.49
C ARG A 64 -3.66 -2.35 -4.56
N LEU A 65 -2.88 -2.48 -3.51
CA LEU A 65 -1.52 -1.94 -3.47
C LEU A 65 -0.62 -2.64 -4.49
N ASN A 66 -0.76 -3.95 -4.67
CA ASN A 66 -0.03 -4.69 -5.69
C ASN A 66 -0.39 -4.23 -7.09
N GLN A 67 -1.66 -3.94 -7.35
CA GLN A 67 -2.10 -3.41 -8.65
C GLN A 67 -1.49 -2.03 -8.92
N VAL A 68 -1.52 -1.15 -7.93
CA VAL A 68 -0.92 0.19 -8.04
C VAL A 68 0.59 0.09 -8.27
N LYS A 69 1.26 -0.82 -7.56
CA LYS A 69 2.69 -1.06 -7.74
C LYS A 69 3.00 -1.52 -9.17
N GLU A 70 2.22 -2.45 -9.70
CA GLU A 70 2.38 -2.94 -11.06
C GLU A 70 2.20 -1.83 -12.09
N ASP A 71 1.20 -0.97 -11.92
CA ASP A 71 0.98 0.18 -12.78
C ASP A 71 2.18 1.13 -12.76
N MET A 72 2.77 1.36 -11.59
CA MET A 72 3.96 2.19 -11.47
C MET A 72 5.19 1.59 -12.13
N TYR A 73 5.37 0.27 -12.02
CA TYR A 73 6.44 -0.43 -12.74
C TYR A 73 6.26 -0.30 -14.25
N ASN A 74 5.04 -0.44 -14.74
CA ASN A 74 4.76 -0.30 -16.16
C ASN A 74 5.07 1.12 -16.65
N ARG A 75 4.76 2.13 -15.85
CA ARG A 75 5.14 3.52 -16.17
C ARG A 75 6.64 3.70 -16.20
N LEU A 76 7.34 3.11 -15.24
CA LEU A 76 8.80 3.18 -15.16
C LEU A 76 9.44 2.54 -16.40
N LEU A 77 8.93 1.38 -16.82
CA LEU A 77 9.43 0.67 -17.99
C LEU A 77 9.13 1.42 -19.30
N ALA A 78 8.09 2.25 -19.32
CA ALA A 78 7.71 3.03 -20.49
C ALA A 78 8.53 4.33 -20.66
N LEU A 79 9.33 4.71 -19.68
CA LEU A 79 10.23 5.85 -19.79
C LEU A 79 11.42 5.50 -20.69
#